data_239dd779a1d9881967ffc14a3dc0eb57
#
_entry.id   239dd779a1d9881967ffc14a3dc0eb57
#
_cell.length_a   1.000
_cell.length_b   1.000
_cell.length_c   1.000
_cell.angle_alpha   90.00
_cell.angle_beta   90.00
_cell.angle_gamma   90.00
#
_symmetry.space_group_name_H-M   'P 1'
#
loop_
_entity.id
_entity.type
_entity.pdbx_description
1 polymer ?
#
loop_
_entity_poly.entity_id
_entity_poly.type
_entity_poly.pdbx_seq_one_letter_code
_entity_poly.pdbx_strand_id
1 'polypeptide(L)'
;MKINYDRADDAMYIRFSDAEYHQSDEVKEGIILDFDKRGRIIALEVLDVSTRLPKASMDSIHFEVNDPAKKKSVRHLKVVHA
;
A
#
# COMPACT_ATOMS: atom_id res chain seq x y z
N MET A 1 -6.49 -0.94 -6.49
CA MET A 1 -5.28 -0.72 -5.67
C MET A 1 -4.06 -0.96 -6.53
N LYS A 2 -3.09 -0.09 -6.43
CA LYS A 2 -1.87 -0.20 -7.22
C LYS A 2 -0.66 -0.09 -6.31
N ILE A 3 0.31 -0.99 -6.48
CA ILE A 3 1.53 -0.99 -5.68
C ILE A 3 2.72 -0.89 -6.63
N ASN A 4 3.60 0.06 -6.37
CA ASN A 4 4.80 0.28 -7.15
C ASN A 4 6.01 0.42 -6.23
N TYR A 5 7.06 -0.32 -6.53
CA TYR A 5 8.34 -0.14 -5.87
C TYR A 5 9.36 0.33 -6.89
N ASP A 6 9.90 1.52 -6.66
CA ASP A 6 10.93 2.10 -7.50
C ASP A 6 12.28 1.80 -6.88
N ARG A 7 13.06 0.94 -7.52
CA ARG A 7 14.37 0.54 -7.00
C ARG A 7 15.40 1.66 -7.05
N ALA A 8 15.29 2.53 -8.03
CA ALA A 8 16.23 3.64 -8.17
C ALA A 8 16.09 4.63 -7.01
N ASP A 9 14.87 4.92 -6.62
CA ASP A 9 14.58 5.85 -5.53
C ASP A 9 14.41 5.14 -4.19
N ASP A 10 14.42 3.83 -4.17
CA ASP A 10 14.16 3.01 -2.98
C ASP A 10 12.89 3.44 -2.27
N ALA A 11 11.84 3.67 -3.05
CA ALA A 11 10.55 4.18 -2.57
C ALA A 11 9.42 3.26 -3.02
N MET A 12 8.48 3.03 -2.11
CA MET A 12 7.28 2.26 -2.41
C MET A 12 6.08 3.18 -2.37
N TYR A 13 5.21 3.05 -3.37
CA TYR A 13 3.99 3.82 -3.46
C TYR A 13 2.81 2.86 -3.58
N ILE A 14 1.85 3.00 -2.67
CA ILE A 14 0.62 2.20 -2.70
C ILE A 14 -0.53 3.15 -2.90
N ARG A 15 -1.25 2.99 -4.02
CA ARG A 15 -2.42 3.81 -4.32
C ARG A 15 -3.67 2.99 -4.04
N PHE A 16 -4.45 3.46 -3.07
CA PHE A 16 -5.68 2.78 -2.65
C PHE A 16 -6.88 3.18 -3.49
N SER A 17 -6.87 4.40 -4.02
CA SER A 17 -8.03 4.99 -4.68
C SER A 17 -7.57 5.94 -5.78
N ASP A 18 -8.42 6.11 -6.81
CA ASP A 18 -8.19 7.08 -7.87
C ASP A 18 -8.81 8.46 -7.56
N ALA A 19 -9.26 8.65 -6.32
CA ALA A 19 -9.82 9.93 -5.91
C ALA A 19 -8.78 11.05 -6.05
N GLU A 20 -9.27 12.26 -6.25
CA GLU A 20 -8.39 13.40 -6.45
C GLU A 20 -7.61 13.74 -5.19
N TYR A 21 -6.32 13.97 -5.37
CA TYR A 21 -5.41 14.36 -4.30
C TYR A 21 -5.79 15.71 -3.71
N HIS A 22 -5.75 15.82 -2.39
CA HIS A 22 -5.98 17.07 -1.70
C HIS A 22 -4.75 17.49 -0.88
N GLN A 23 -4.25 16.65 0.00
CA GLN A 23 -3.08 16.96 0.81
C GLN A 23 -2.34 15.72 1.24
N SER A 24 -1.08 15.92 1.63
CA SER A 24 -0.23 14.88 2.18
C SER A 24 0.14 15.21 3.62
N ASP A 25 0.41 14.17 4.40
CA ASP A 25 0.88 14.28 5.76
C ASP A 25 2.00 13.26 5.97
N GLU A 26 3.18 13.74 6.34
CA GLU A 26 4.29 12.86 6.70
C GLU A 26 4.10 12.46 8.15
N VAL A 27 3.42 11.34 8.37
CA VAL A 27 3.02 10.89 9.71
C VAL A 27 4.20 10.39 10.54
N LYS A 28 5.27 10.03 9.87
CA LYS A 28 6.54 9.64 10.45
C LYS A 28 7.59 9.89 9.40
N GLU A 29 8.83 10.14 9.80
CA GLU A 29 9.89 10.38 8.84
C GLU A 29 9.90 9.27 7.76
N GLY A 30 9.71 9.67 6.52
CA GLY A 30 9.71 8.76 5.38
C GLY A 30 8.43 7.98 5.18
N ILE A 31 7.37 8.24 5.96
CA ILE A 31 6.07 7.59 5.80
C ILE A 31 5.03 8.68 5.55
N ILE A 32 4.51 8.71 4.34
CA ILE A 32 3.65 9.80 3.88
C ILE A 32 2.29 9.25 3.50
N LEU A 33 1.23 9.86 4.00
CA LEU A 33 -0.14 9.53 3.61
C LEU A 33 -0.70 10.65 2.73
N ASP A 34 -1.38 10.27 1.65
CA ASP A 34 -2.10 11.21 0.81
C ASP A 34 -3.58 11.09 1.10
N PHE A 35 -4.27 12.23 1.11
CA PHE A 35 -5.69 12.31 1.45
C PHE A 35 -6.48 13.03 0.34
N ASP A 36 -7.75 12.64 0.22
CA ASP A 36 -8.70 13.39 -0.61
C ASP A 36 -9.34 14.51 0.22
N LYS A 37 -10.26 15.27 -0.40
CA LYS A 37 -10.92 16.40 0.27
C LYS A 37 -11.78 15.99 1.46
N ARG A 38 -12.18 14.72 1.50
CA ARG A 38 -12.98 14.20 2.60
C ARG A 38 -12.13 13.66 3.75
N GLY A 39 -10.81 13.75 3.62
CA GLY A 39 -9.90 13.22 4.63
C GLY A 39 -9.70 11.72 4.54
N ARG A 40 -10.11 11.09 3.45
CA ARG A 40 -9.89 9.65 3.26
C ARG A 40 -8.50 9.41 2.71
N ILE A 41 -7.88 8.33 3.16
CA ILE A 41 -6.54 7.96 2.68
C ILE A 41 -6.65 7.40 1.28
N ILE A 42 -5.93 7.99 0.33
CA ILE A 42 -5.92 7.54 -1.06
C ILE A 42 -4.59 6.92 -1.47
N ALA A 43 -3.52 7.20 -0.73
CA ALA A 43 -2.22 6.61 -1.04
C ALA A 43 -1.30 6.61 0.16
N LEU A 44 -0.31 5.73 0.10
CA LEU A 44 0.76 5.62 1.10
C LEU A 44 2.08 5.59 0.36
N GLU A 45 3.04 6.38 0.82
CA GLU A 45 4.40 6.36 0.29
C GLU A 45 5.38 6.02 1.40
N VAL A 46 6.29 5.09 1.13
CA VAL A 46 7.33 4.67 2.06
C VAL A 46 8.68 4.94 1.40
N LEU A 47 9.48 5.80 2.02
CA LEU A 47 10.83 6.12 1.57
C LEU A 47 11.84 5.21 2.27
N ASP A 48 13.00 5.03 1.64
CA ASP A 48 14.08 4.21 2.19
C ASP A 48 13.61 2.80 2.55
N VAL A 49 12.88 2.19 1.64
CA VAL A 49 12.22 0.89 1.84
C VAL A 49 13.21 -0.18 2.28
N SER A 50 14.40 -0.21 1.66
CA SER A 50 15.39 -1.26 1.92
C SER A 50 15.90 -1.24 3.36
N THR A 51 15.80 -0.09 4.04
CA THR A 51 16.20 0.02 5.45
C THR A 51 15.04 -0.24 6.41
N ARG A 52 13.81 -0.28 5.90
CA ARG A 52 12.60 -0.43 6.73
C ARG A 52 11.96 -1.79 6.64
N LEU A 53 12.10 -2.45 5.51
CA LEU A 53 11.48 -3.76 5.26
C LEU A 53 12.56 -4.79 4.94
N PRO A 54 12.36 -6.04 5.36
CA PRO A 54 13.25 -7.12 4.96
C PRO A 54 13.24 -7.28 3.45
N LYS A 55 14.39 -7.59 2.88
CA LYS A 55 14.54 -7.72 1.43
C LYS A 55 13.56 -8.75 0.84
N ALA A 56 13.34 -9.85 1.54
CA ALA A 56 12.44 -10.90 1.09
C ALA A 56 10.98 -10.43 0.98
N SER A 57 10.61 -9.38 1.72
CA SER A 57 9.25 -8.85 1.68
C SER A 57 8.89 -8.26 0.32
N MET A 58 9.89 -7.97 -0.50
CA MET A 58 9.68 -7.37 -1.82
C MET A 58 9.45 -8.40 -2.92
N ASP A 59 9.52 -9.68 -2.58
CA ASP A 59 9.45 -10.75 -3.59
C ASP A 59 8.02 -11.10 -3.98
N SER A 60 7.07 -10.88 -3.08
CA SER A 60 5.68 -11.22 -3.35
C SER A 60 4.74 -10.36 -2.53
N ILE A 61 3.50 -10.27 -3.00
CA ILE A 61 2.42 -9.56 -2.32
C ILE A 61 1.26 -10.53 -2.15
N HIS A 62 0.76 -10.63 -0.93
CA HIS A 62 -0.39 -11.44 -0.60
C HIS A 62 -1.52 -10.50 -0.17
N PHE A 63 -2.62 -10.55 -0.90
CA PHE A 63 -3.82 -9.75 -0.60
C PHE A 63 -4.99 -10.69 -0.36
N GLU A 64 -5.64 -10.54 0.78
CA GLU A 64 -6.76 -11.40 1.15
C GLU A 64 -7.87 -10.56 1.75
N VAL A 65 -9.10 -10.83 1.29
CA VAL A 65 -10.30 -10.22 1.87
C VAL A 65 -11.12 -11.34 2.50
N ASN A 66 -11.40 -11.20 3.80
CA ASN A 66 -12.27 -12.12 4.52
C ASN A 66 -13.64 -11.50 4.64
N ASP A 67 -14.68 -12.26 4.27
CA ASP A 67 -16.05 -11.80 4.38
C ASP A 67 -16.66 -12.37 5.66
N PRO A 68 -16.87 -11.56 6.70
CA PRO A 68 -17.38 -12.07 7.97
C PRO A 68 -18.82 -12.57 7.90
N ALA A 69 -19.58 -12.12 6.91
CA ALA A 69 -20.97 -12.54 6.74
C ALA A 69 -21.08 -13.97 6.19
N LYS A 70 -20.00 -14.53 5.65
CA LYS A 70 -19.97 -15.84 5.02
C LYS A 70 -18.79 -16.62 5.55
N LYS A 71 -18.88 -17.06 6.78
CA LYS A 71 -17.78 -17.72 7.50
C LYS A 71 -17.09 -18.83 6.73
N LYS A 72 -17.81 -19.55 5.88
CA LYS A 72 -17.25 -20.65 5.08
C LYS A 72 -17.12 -20.29 3.62
N SER A 73 -17.26 -19.03 3.29
CA SER A 73 -17.17 -18.60 1.91
C SER A 73 -15.72 -18.68 1.42
N VAL A 74 -15.60 -18.72 0.10
CA VAL A 74 -14.32 -18.62 -0.54
C VAL A 74 -13.75 -17.23 -0.27
N ARG A 75 -12.49 -17.19 0.12
CA ARG A 75 -11.80 -15.93 0.31
C ARG A 75 -11.22 -15.46 -1.01
N HIS A 76 -11.26 -14.18 -1.18
CA HIS A 76 -10.56 -13.57 -2.30
C HIS A 76 -9.08 -13.49 -1.94
N LEU A 77 -8.32 -14.39 -2.53
CA LEU A 77 -6.89 -14.50 -2.26
C LEU A 77 -6.14 -14.23 -3.53
N LYS A 78 -5.21 -13.30 -3.47
CA LYS A 78 -4.36 -12.99 -4.60
C LYS A 78 -2.92 -12.87 -4.14
N VAL A 79 -2.05 -13.61 -4.79
CA VAL A 79 -0.60 -13.55 -4.53
C VAL A 79 0.07 -13.10 -5.80
N VAL A 80 0.88 -12.04 -5.70
CA VAL A 80 1.63 -11.49 -6.81
C VAL A 80 3.11 -11.51 -6.47
N HIS A 81 3.90 -12.14 -7.33
CA HIS A 81 5.34 -12.20 -7.17
C HIS A 81 6.01 -11.07 -7.94
N ALA A 82 6.92 -10.39 -7.27
CA ALA A 82 7.63 -9.25 -7.85
C ALA A 82 8.79 -9.74 -8.80
#